data_49611aa506fc3905a6203de9baa23532
#
_entry.id   49611aa506fc3905a6203de9baa23532
#
_cell.length_a   1.000
_cell.length_b   1.000
_cell.length_c   1.000
_cell.angle_alpha   90.00
_cell.angle_beta   90.00
_cell.angle_gamma   90.00
#
_symmetry.space_group_name_H-M   'P 1'
#
loop_
_entity.id
_entity.type
_entity.pdbx_description
1 polymer ?
#
loop_
_entity_poly.entity_id
_entity_poly.type
_entity_poly.pdbx_seq_one_letter_code
_entity_poly.pdbx_strand_id
1 'polypeptide(L)'
;MDKNREAAGHEYFSQLYGAISSQGEPQQTLFDKWRDKILVSTYAKYSTSDLSQSDVLDVGCGYGWLLDAFEGARTLSGVDIAHHAVEVAAGRKPDRFFKQGDLQDPSPFSQKFDLILAINIIEHLSDPEAGIQSISKSAKPDAIVLVHMPTVSNWLTRWEYSKLYDSDPTHIYRPSGKTVRKLFEAEGFETLRDSYLPHFPAALTKLWPVHPAYLAVFKKSAL
;
A
#
# COMPACT_ATOMS: atom_id res chain seq x y z
N MET A 1 1.63 -8.39 -20.97
CA MET A 1 1.68 -8.88 -19.57
C MET A 1 2.57 -10.11 -19.52
N ASP A 2 3.56 -10.15 -18.66
CA ASP A 2 4.54 -11.25 -18.60
C ASP A 2 3.93 -12.41 -17.80
N LYS A 3 3.69 -13.56 -18.45
CA LYS A 3 3.15 -14.78 -17.84
C LYS A 3 3.98 -15.29 -16.66
N ASN A 4 5.28 -14.97 -16.62
CA ASN A 4 6.16 -15.33 -15.53
C ASN A 4 5.89 -14.52 -14.26
N ARG A 5 5.45 -13.25 -14.37
CA ARG A 5 5.03 -12.42 -13.23
C ARG A 5 3.69 -12.88 -12.66
N GLU A 6 2.78 -13.33 -13.51
CA GLU A 6 1.49 -13.85 -13.09
C GLU A 6 1.60 -15.18 -12.33
N ALA A 7 2.44 -16.11 -12.84
CA ALA A 7 2.73 -17.38 -12.16
C ALA A 7 3.46 -17.15 -10.82
N ALA A 8 4.43 -16.21 -10.78
CA ALA A 8 5.09 -15.81 -9.53
C ALA A 8 4.12 -15.21 -8.53
N GLY A 9 3.13 -14.43 -8.98
CA GLY A 9 2.07 -13.89 -8.14
C GLY A 9 1.22 -14.98 -7.50
N HIS A 10 0.79 -15.98 -8.25
CA HIS A 10 0.00 -17.10 -7.71
C HIS A 10 0.79 -17.92 -6.68
N GLU A 11 2.06 -18.22 -6.95
CA GLU A 11 2.93 -18.95 -6.03
C GLU A 11 3.22 -18.14 -4.77
N TYR A 12 3.49 -16.84 -4.91
CA TYR A 12 3.68 -15.90 -3.81
C TYR A 12 2.47 -15.85 -2.87
N PHE A 13 1.27 -15.66 -3.41
CA PHE A 13 0.06 -15.63 -2.60
C PHE A 13 -0.25 -16.97 -1.95
N SER A 14 -0.01 -18.09 -2.62
CA SER A 14 -0.22 -19.42 -2.04
C SER A 14 0.77 -19.72 -0.92
N GLN A 15 2.01 -19.27 -1.02
CA GLN A 15 3.04 -19.44 0.02
C GLN A 15 2.80 -18.49 1.20
N LEU A 16 2.51 -17.21 0.94
CA LEU A 16 2.34 -16.21 1.99
C LEU A 16 1.05 -16.42 2.80
N TYR A 17 -0.04 -16.78 2.13
CA TYR A 17 -1.37 -16.91 2.74
C TYR A 17 -1.83 -18.37 2.91
N GLY A 18 -1.32 -19.30 2.12
CA GLY A 18 -1.63 -20.72 2.23
C GLY A 18 -1.08 -21.39 3.50
N ALA A 19 -0.01 -20.82 4.08
CA ALA A 19 0.57 -21.32 5.33
C ALA A 19 -0.20 -20.89 6.59
N ILE A 20 -1.19 -20.01 6.48
CA ILE A 20 -1.85 -19.33 7.62
C ILE A 20 -3.21 -19.96 7.98
N SER A 21 -3.80 -20.80 7.14
CA SER A 21 -5.09 -21.41 7.44
C SER A 21 -5.05 -22.93 7.41
N SER A 22 -5.40 -23.55 8.52
CA SER A 22 -5.68 -25.01 8.60
C SER A 22 -6.95 -25.42 7.85
N GLN A 23 -7.69 -24.50 7.24
CA GLN A 23 -8.95 -24.69 6.52
C GLN A 23 -8.93 -24.23 5.06
N GLY A 24 -7.75 -23.92 4.49
CA GLY A 24 -7.61 -23.59 3.05
C GLY A 24 -8.05 -22.19 2.65
N GLU A 25 -8.63 -21.37 3.53
CA GLU A 25 -8.95 -19.98 3.24
C GLU A 25 -7.93 -19.03 3.90
N PRO A 26 -7.34 -18.10 3.13
CA PRO A 26 -6.42 -17.11 3.67
C PRO A 26 -7.17 -16.21 4.67
N GLN A 27 -6.55 -15.91 5.81
CA GLN A 27 -7.14 -15.05 6.84
C GLN A 27 -6.21 -13.91 7.19
N GLN A 28 -6.81 -12.75 7.45
CA GLN A 28 -6.10 -11.57 7.93
C GLN A 28 -5.60 -11.78 9.37
N THR A 29 -4.33 -11.48 9.62
CA THR A 29 -3.74 -11.61 10.95
C THR A 29 -4.25 -10.52 11.92
N LEU A 30 -4.08 -10.72 13.23
CA LEU A 30 -4.38 -9.68 14.23
C LEU A 30 -3.50 -8.44 14.05
N PHE A 31 -2.27 -8.62 13.58
CA PHE A 31 -1.38 -7.51 13.26
C PHE A 31 -1.89 -6.69 12.08
N ASP A 32 -2.37 -7.33 11.01
CA ASP A 32 -2.97 -6.63 9.87
C ASP A 32 -4.18 -5.80 10.31
N LYS A 33 -5.08 -6.39 11.10
CA LYS A 33 -6.26 -5.68 11.63
C LYS A 33 -5.88 -4.46 12.48
N TRP A 34 -4.79 -4.57 13.23
CA TRP A 34 -4.28 -3.46 14.03
C TRP A 34 -3.63 -2.38 13.15
N ARG A 35 -2.80 -2.75 12.18
CA ARG A 35 -2.26 -1.84 11.16
C ARG A 35 -3.39 -1.09 10.45
N ASP A 36 -4.41 -1.78 10.01
CA ASP A 36 -5.54 -1.21 9.28
C ASP A 36 -6.28 -0.15 10.10
N LYS A 37 -6.50 -0.38 11.41
CA LYS A 37 -7.05 0.64 12.31
C LYS A 37 -6.18 1.90 12.39
N ILE A 38 -4.85 1.76 12.36
CA ILE A 38 -3.92 2.89 12.33
C ILE A 38 -4.07 3.66 11.01
N LEU A 39 -4.20 2.97 9.89
CA LEU A 39 -4.39 3.59 8.58
C LEU A 39 -5.70 4.39 8.54
N VAL A 40 -6.82 3.81 8.99
CA VAL A 40 -8.11 4.51 9.09
C VAL A 40 -8.00 5.76 9.97
N SER A 41 -7.43 5.63 11.18
CA SER A 41 -7.27 6.77 12.08
C SER A 41 -6.32 7.84 11.53
N THR A 42 -5.31 7.41 10.75
CA THR A 42 -4.40 8.31 10.06
C THR A 42 -5.13 9.07 8.96
N TYR A 43 -5.91 8.38 8.13
CA TYR A 43 -6.74 9.05 7.11
C TYR A 43 -7.67 10.07 7.74
N ALA A 44 -8.45 9.69 8.75
CA ALA A 44 -9.38 10.60 9.44
C ALA A 44 -8.71 11.86 10.03
N LYS A 45 -7.42 11.76 10.40
CA LYS A 45 -6.66 12.89 10.92
C LYS A 45 -6.20 13.88 9.84
N TYR A 46 -5.89 13.40 8.64
CA TYR A 46 -5.28 14.24 7.58
C TYR A 46 -6.23 14.55 6.43
N SER A 47 -7.32 13.81 6.28
CA SER A 47 -8.37 14.11 5.32
C SER A 47 -9.20 15.31 5.76
N THR A 48 -9.59 16.14 4.81
CA THR A 48 -10.59 17.20 4.99
C THR A 48 -12.00 16.74 4.64
N SER A 49 -12.13 15.56 4.05
CA SER A 49 -13.40 14.97 3.60
C SER A 49 -13.83 13.82 4.52
N ASP A 50 -15.13 13.65 4.67
CA ASP A 50 -15.68 12.46 5.32
C ASP A 50 -15.41 11.22 4.46
N LEU A 51 -15.15 10.08 5.09
CA LEU A 51 -14.91 8.81 4.39
C LEU A 51 -16.11 8.44 3.49
N SER A 52 -17.33 8.70 3.92
CA SER A 52 -18.56 8.42 3.16
C SER A 52 -18.65 9.18 1.81
N GLN A 53 -17.85 10.23 1.64
CA GLN A 53 -17.76 11.00 0.40
C GLN A 53 -16.54 10.64 -0.44
N SER A 54 -15.73 9.68 0.01
CA SER A 54 -14.42 9.39 -0.55
C SER A 54 -14.45 8.15 -1.45
N ASP A 55 -13.84 8.26 -2.63
CA ASP A 55 -13.49 7.13 -3.48
C ASP A 55 -12.12 6.61 -3.04
N VAL A 56 -12.04 5.34 -2.70
CA VAL A 56 -10.83 4.71 -2.19
C VAL A 56 -10.26 3.73 -3.21
N LEU A 57 -8.94 3.79 -3.44
CA LEU A 57 -8.19 2.82 -4.24
C LEU A 57 -7.12 2.16 -3.37
N ASP A 58 -7.08 0.83 -3.36
CA ASP A 58 -5.99 0.03 -2.82
C ASP A 58 -5.13 -0.51 -3.98
N VAL A 59 -3.86 -0.08 -4.05
CA VAL A 59 -2.92 -0.54 -5.07
C VAL A 59 -2.06 -1.66 -4.50
N GLY A 60 -2.07 -2.82 -5.17
CA GLY A 60 -1.55 -4.07 -4.62
C GLY A 60 -2.54 -4.66 -3.60
N CYS A 61 -3.83 -4.68 -3.95
CA CYS A 61 -4.90 -4.99 -3.00
C CYS A 61 -4.95 -6.45 -2.54
N GLY A 62 -4.24 -7.36 -3.20
CA GLY A 62 -4.31 -8.79 -2.91
C GLY A 62 -5.75 -9.29 -2.86
N TYR A 63 -6.13 -9.93 -1.79
CA TYR A 63 -7.50 -10.45 -1.54
C TYR A 63 -8.50 -9.36 -1.08
N GLY A 64 -8.13 -8.09 -1.08
CA GLY A 64 -8.99 -6.95 -0.79
C GLY A 64 -9.37 -6.77 0.69
N TRP A 65 -8.61 -7.37 1.63
CA TRP A 65 -8.94 -7.28 3.05
C TRP A 65 -8.74 -5.90 3.65
N LEU A 66 -7.74 -5.14 3.20
CA LEU A 66 -7.50 -3.79 3.70
C LEU A 66 -8.71 -2.88 3.47
N LEU A 67 -9.39 -3.06 2.35
CA LEU A 67 -10.59 -2.29 2.03
C LEU A 67 -11.76 -2.56 3.00
N ASP A 68 -11.76 -3.67 3.75
CA ASP A 68 -12.77 -3.94 4.78
C ASP A 68 -12.69 -2.93 5.93
N ALA A 69 -11.49 -2.39 6.22
CA ALA A 69 -11.31 -1.37 7.24
C ALA A 69 -11.84 0.02 6.82
N PHE A 70 -12.04 0.24 5.53
CA PHE A 70 -12.58 1.48 4.96
C PHE A 70 -14.06 1.34 4.54
N GLU A 71 -14.76 0.35 5.09
CA GLU A 71 -16.20 0.19 4.88
C GLU A 71 -16.95 1.46 5.30
N GLY A 72 -17.87 1.91 4.45
CA GLY A 72 -18.51 3.22 4.59
C GLY A 72 -17.97 4.30 3.64
N ALA A 73 -16.89 4.05 2.90
CA ALA A 73 -16.47 4.89 1.79
C ALA A 73 -17.51 4.90 0.66
N ARG A 74 -17.53 5.96 -0.16
CA ARG A 74 -18.46 6.07 -1.30
C ARG A 74 -18.25 4.96 -2.32
N THR A 75 -16.99 4.70 -2.67
CA THR A 75 -16.59 3.55 -3.49
C THR A 75 -15.31 2.93 -2.96
N LEU A 76 -15.20 1.61 -3.06
CA LEU A 76 -14.01 0.84 -2.73
C LEU A 76 -13.52 0.11 -3.97
N SER A 77 -12.27 0.39 -4.36
CA SER A 77 -11.64 -0.18 -5.55
C SER A 77 -10.29 -0.78 -5.20
N GLY A 78 -9.92 -1.86 -5.87
CA GLY A 78 -8.62 -2.49 -5.72
C GLY A 78 -7.99 -2.85 -7.06
N VAL A 79 -6.67 -2.74 -7.16
CA VAL A 79 -5.90 -3.22 -8.31
C VAL A 79 -4.76 -4.10 -7.81
N ASP A 80 -4.56 -5.23 -8.47
CA ASP A 80 -3.44 -6.15 -8.21
C ASP A 80 -2.96 -6.79 -9.51
N ILE A 81 -1.68 -7.13 -9.59
CA ILE A 81 -1.10 -7.79 -10.75
C ILE A 81 -1.53 -9.27 -10.81
N ALA A 82 -1.81 -9.89 -9.67
CA ALA A 82 -2.16 -11.28 -9.55
C ALA A 82 -3.66 -11.50 -9.86
N HIS A 83 -3.96 -12.08 -11.04
CA HIS A 83 -5.32 -12.36 -11.48
C HIS A 83 -6.13 -13.15 -10.44
N HIS A 84 -5.54 -14.21 -9.89
CA HIS A 84 -6.19 -15.04 -8.87
C HIS A 84 -6.60 -14.24 -7.61
N ALA A 85 -5.73 -13.32 -7.15
CA ALA A 85 -6.04 -12.49 -5.98
C ALA A 85 -7.24 -11.58 -6.25
N VAL A 86 -7.30 -10.99 -7.46
CA VAL A 86 -8.40 -10.15 -7.91
C VAL A 86 -9.72 -10.94 -7.99
N GLU A 87 -9.70 -12.18 -8.51
CA GLU A 87 -10.89 -13.05 -8.56
C GLU A 87 -11.41 -13.38 -7.17
N VAL A 88 -10.52 -13.74 -6.24
CA VAL A 88 -10.88 -14.01 -4.83
C VAL A 88 -11.46 -12.76 -4.18
N ALA A 89 -10.84 -11.60 -4.37
CA ALA A 89 -11.33 -10.33 -3.82
C ALA A 89 -12.72 -9.98 -4.34
N ALA A 90 -12.96 -10.12 -5.65
CA ALA A 90 -14.25 -9.88 -6.28
C ALA A 90 -15.32 -10.87 -5.82
N GLY A 91 -14.96 -12.14 -5.63
CA GLY A 91 -15.87 -13.17 -5.08
C GLY A 91 -16.26 -12.89 -3.62
N ARG A 92 -15.33 -12.38 -2.80
CA ARG A 92 -15.59 -12.01 -1.39
C ARG A 92 -16.49 -10.78 -1.25
N LYS A 93 -16.31 -9.78 -2.09
CA LYS A 93 -16.98 -8.47 -2.01
C LYS A 93 -17.44 -8.01 -3.40
N PRO A 94 -18.53 -8.57 -3.92
CA PRO A 94 -19.02 -8.29 -5.27
C PRO A 94 -19.57 -6.86 -5.45
N ASP A 95 -19.76 -6.15 -4.37
CA ASP A 95 -20.16 -4.74 -4.32
C ASP A 95 -19.00 -3.76 -4.53
N ARG A 96 -17.74 -4.26 -4.60
CA ARG A 96 -16.53 -3.47 -4.79
C ARG A 96 -15.95 -3.66 -6.20
N PHE A 97 -15.08 -2.75 -6.60
CA PHE A 97 -14.50 -2.73 -7.93
C PHE A 97 -13.05 -3.26 -7.90
N PHE A 98 -12.85 -4.49 -8.33
CA PHE A 98 -11.52 -5.08 -8.44
C PHE A 98 -11.12 -5.26 -9.90
N LYS A 99 -9.86 -4.92 -10.22
CA LYS A 99 -9.29 -5.08 -11.56
C LYS A 99 -7.86 -5.57 -11.50
N GLN A 100 -7.52 -6.44 -12.46
CA GLN A 100 -6.14 -6.81 -12.66
C GLN A 100 -5.37 -5.67 -13.33
N GLY A 101 -4.15 -5.39 -12.86
CA GLY A 101 -3.25 -4.40 -13.45
C GLY A 101 -1.91 -4.33 -12.74
N ASP A 102 -0.86 -3.96 -13.48
CA ASP A 102 0.44 -3.62 -12.91
C ASP A 102 0.42 -2.15 -12.47
N LEU A 103 0.87 -1.86 -11.25
CA LEU A 103 0.94 -0.47 -10.76
C LEU A 103 1.91 0.39 -11.59
N GLN A 104 2.88 -0.23 -12.26
CA GLN A 104 3.83 0.47 -13.13
C GLN A 104 3.22 0.87 -14.50
N ASP A 105 2.06 0.33 -14.83
CA ASP A 105 1.27 0.69 -16.01
C ASP A 105 0.22 1.76 -15.66
N PRO A 106 -0.43 2.39 -16.66
CA PRO A 106 -1.57 3.27 -16.42
C PRO A 106 -2.68 2.54 -15.67
N SER A 107 -3.29 3.23 -14.68
CA SER A 107 -4.40 2.69 -13.90
C SER A 107 -5.51 2.11 -14.79
N PRO A 108 -6.01 0.91 -14.48
CA PRO A 108 -7.14 0.33 -15.20
C PRO A 108 -8.48 1.03 -14.91
N PHE A 109 -8.51 1.97 -13.96
CA PHE A 109 -9.67 2.77 -13.62
C PHE A 109 -9.62 4.12 -14.34
N SER A 110 -10.73 4.52 -14.94
CA SER A 110 -10.89 5.83 -15.57
C SER A 110 -11.16 6.95 -14.58
N GLN A 111 -11.70 6.60 -13.40
CA GLN A 111 -11.95 7.55 -12.32
C GLN A 111 -10.67 7.86 -11.53
N LYS A 112 -10.70 9.00 -10.83
CA LYS A 112 -9.67 9.38 -9.85
C LYS A 112 -10.22 9.20 -8.43
N PHE A 113 -9.31 9.13 -7.45
CA PHE A 113 -9.60 8.72 -6.09
C PHE A 113 -9.25 9.81 -5.07
N ASP A 114 -10.00 9.87 -3.97
CA ASP A 114 -9.79 10.78 -2.85
C ASP A 114 -8.76 10.21 -1.85
N LEU A 115 -8.71 8.88 -1.75
CA LEU A 115 -7.74 8.14 -0.94
C LEU A 115 -7.10 7.03 -1.77
N ILE A 116 -5.77 6.96 -1.75
CA ILE A 116 -5.01 5.85 -2.34
C ILE A 116 -4.19 5.19 -1.22
N LEU A 117 -4.32 3.87 -1.12
CA LEU A 117 -3.58 3.02 -0.19
C LEU A 117 -2.47 2.32 -0.98
N ALA A 118 -1.21 2.52 -0.59
CA ALA A 118 -0.03 1.85 -1.14
C ALA A 118 0.70 1.16 0.01
N ILE A 119 0.21 -0.01 0.39
CA ILE A 119 0.61 -0.71 1.60
C ILE A 119 1.37 -1.99 1.24
N ASN A 120 2.67 -2.01 1.52
CA ASN A 120 3.58 -3.11 1.20
C ASN A 120 3.52 -3.49 -0.30
N ILE A 121 3.66 -2.49 -1.19
CA ILE A 121 3.64 -2.67 -2.63
C ILE A 121 4.86 -2.05 -3.32
N ILE A 122 5.34 -0.89 -2.87
CA ILE A 122 6.41 -0.15 -3.55
C ILE A 122 7.73 -0.92 -3.53
N GLU A 123 8.01 -1.68 -2.48
CA GLU A 123 9.19 -2.55 -2.34
C GLU A 123 9.27 -3.68 -3.38
N HIS A 124 8.15 -3.99 -4.02
CA HIS A 124 8.04 -5.04 -5.05
C HIS A 124 8.18 -4.49 -6.48
N LEU A 125 8.24 -3.17 -6.66
CA LEU A 125 8.29 -2.54 -7.99
C LEU A 125 9.71 -2.59 -8.56
N SER A 126 9.83 -2.97 -9.82
CA SER A 126 11.08 -2.87 -10.58
C SER A 126 11.33 -1.44 -11.09
N ASP A 127 10.26 -0.67 -11.29
CA ASP A 127 10.26 0.76 -11.61
C ASP A 127 9.35 1.52 -10.63
N PRO A 128 9.87 1.89 -9.44
CA PRO A 128 9.09 2.63 -8.45
C PRO A 128 8.65 4.02 -8.92
N GLU A 129 9.40 4.65 -9.82
CA GLU A 129 9.04 5.97 -10.38
C GLU A 129 7.78 5.85 -11.23
N ALA A 130 7.70 4.85 -12.12
CA ALA A 130 6.50 4.58 -12.91
C ALA A 130 5.30 4.26 -12.02
N GLY A 131 5.49 3.46 -10.97
CA GLY A 131 4.43 3.15 -9.99
C GLY A 131 3.90 4.38 -9.28
N ILE A 132 4.78 5.26 -8.79
CA ILE A 132 4.39 6.50 -8.10
C ILE A 132 3.74 7.49 -9.08
N GLN A 133 4.20 7.53 -10.34
CA GLN A 133 3.55 8.31 -11.39
C GLN A 133 2.12 7.82 -11.67
N SER A 134 1.90 6.50 -11.70
CA SER A 134 0.56 5.90 -11.84
C SER A 134 -0.35 6.28 -10.67
N ILE A 135 0.15 6.24 -9.43
CA ILE A 135 -0.55 6.75 -8.24
C ILE A 135 -0.91 8.22 -8.41
N SER A 136 0.04 9.05 -8.85
CA SER A 136 -0.17 10.49 -9.05
C SER A 136 -1.29 10.77 -10.08
N LYS A 137 -1.30 10.05 -11.19
CA LYS A 137 -2.33 10.17 -12.22
C LYS A 137 -3.71 9.72 -11.74
N SER A 138 -3.77 8.77 -10.82
CA SER A 138 -5.00 8.25 -10.23
C SER A 138 -5.55 9.10 -9.08
N ALA A 139 -4.76 10.03 -8.55
CA ALA A 139 -5.14 10.91 -7.46
C ALA A 139 -5.97 12.10 -7.95
N LYS A 140 -7.04 12.45 -7.21
CA LYS A 140 -7.72 13.74 -7.34
C LYS A 140 -6.85 14.86 -6.77
N PRO A 141 -7.11 16.16 -7.13
CA PRO A 141 -6.60 17.26 -6.34
C PRO A 141 -6.96 17.08 -4.86
N ASP A 142 -6.04 17.40 -3.95
CA ASP A 142 -6.17 17.22 -2.50
C ASP A 142 -6.31 15.76 -2.00
N ALA A 143 -6.20 14.76 -2.86
CA ALA A 143 -6.24 13.36 -2.47
C ALA A 143 -5.14 13.02 -1.47
N ILE A 144 -5.48 12.15 -0.53
CA ILE A 144 -4.54 11.58 0.44
C ILE A 144 -3.98 10.26 -0.11
N VAL A 145 -2.67 10.07 0.01
CA VAL A 145 -2.01 8.79 -0.24
C VAL A 145 -1.38 8.31 1.06
N LEU A 146 -1.76 7.12 1.51
CA LEU A 146 -1.13 6.44 2.63
C LEU A 146 -0.13 5.42 2.09
N VAL A 147 1.12 5.56 2.50
CA VAL A 147 2.20 4.63 2.14
C VAL A 147 2.69 3.95 3.40
N HIS A 148 2.68 2.61 3.43
CA HIS A 148 3.34 1.82 4.46
C HIS A 148 4.20 0.77 3.78
N MET A 149 5.49 0.70 4.15
CA MET A 149 6.43 -0.25 3.59
C MET A 149 7.68 -0.40 4.47
N PRO A 150 8.43 -1.50 4.36
CA PRO A 150 9.73 -1.59 4.97
C PRO A 150 10.78 -0.75 4.22
N THR A 151 11.66 -0.07 4.95
CA THR A 151 12.70 0.82 4.40
C THR A 151 14.05 0.54 5.02
N VAL A 152 15.12 0.93 4.30
CA VAL A 152 16.50 0.84 4.78
C VAL A 152 17.11 2.23 4.83
N SER A 153 17.26 2.80 6.01
CA SER A 153 17.75 4.17 6.20
C SER A 153 19.16 4.24 6.79
N ASN A 154 19.61 3.19 7.50
CA ASN A 154 20.92 3.10 8.13
C ASN A 154 21.29 1.62 8.37
N TRP A 155 22.48 1.38 8.97
CA TRP A 155 23.00 0.04 9.23
C TRP A 155 22.10 -0.78 10.19
N LEU A 156 21.45 -0.14 11.17
CA LEU A 156 20.55 -0.80 12.12
C LEU A 156 19.27 -1.26 11.41
N THR A 157 18.62 -0.37 10.65
CA THR A 157 17.43 -0.74 9.86
C THR A 157 17.77 -1.76 8.78
N ARG A 158 18.99 -1.76 8.22
CA ARG A 158 19.44 -2.81 7.28
C ARG A 158 19.56 -4.17 7.98
N TRP A 159 20.11 -4.18 9.20
CA TRP A 159 20.25 -5.41 9.99
C TRP A 159 18.87 -5.97 10.41
N GLU A 160 17.94 -5.12 10.85
CA GLU A 160 16.58 -5.54 11.16
C GLU A 160 15.83 -6.00 9.93
N TYR A 161 15.94 -5.26 8.81
CA TYR A 161 15.35 -5.62 7.52
C TYR A 161 15.78 -7.03 7.10
N SER A 162 17.06 -7.35 7.25
CA SER A 162 17.59 -8.67 6.87
C SER A 162 16.99 -9.82 7.67
N LYS A 163 16.49 -9.57 8.85
CA LYS A 163 15.85 -10.61 9.70
C LYS A 163 14.34 -10.72 9.47
N LEU A 164 13.70 -9.62 9.12
CA LEU A 164 12.25 -9.53 9.08
C LEU A 164 11.69 -9.65 7.64
N TYR A 165 12.44 -9.19 6.64
CA TYR A 165 11.92 -8.97 5.28
C TYR A 165 12.77 -9.59 4.15
N ASP A 166 14.08 -9.87 4.33
CA ASP A 166 14.92 -10.44 3.27
C ASP A 166 14.59 -11.91 2.94
N SER A 167 13.72 -12.56 3.72
CA SER A 167 13.19 -13.88 3.38
C SER A 167 12.21 -13.85 2.22
N ASP A 168 11.64 -12.68 1.91
CA ASP A 168 10.77 -12.49 0.76
C ASP A 168 11.62 -12.08 -0.47
N PRO A 169 11.79 -12.97 -1.48
CA PRO A 169 12.60 -12.68 -2.66
C PRO A 169 11.98 -11.61 -3.57
N THR A 170 10.71 -11.27 -3.36
CA THR A 170 10.01 -10.25 -4.16
C THR A 170 10.26 -8.83 -3.67
N HIS A 171 10.90 -8.65 -2.51
CA HIS A 171 11.39 -7.35 -2.03
C HIS A 171 12.65 -6.93 -2.82
N ILE A 172 12.47 -6.44 -4.02
CA ILE A 172 13.56 -6.07 -4.95
C ILE A 172 14.03 -4.62 -4.77
N TYR A 173 13.17 -3.73 -4.24
CA TYR A 173 13.47 -2.33 -3.99
C TYR A 173 13.51 -2.02 -2.49
N ARG A 174 14.65 -1.51 -2.00
CA ARG A 174 14.90 -1.25 -0.57
C ARG A 174 15.32 0.20 -0.33
N PRO A 175 14.39 1.17 -0.53
CA PRO A 175 14.71 2.59 -0.37
C PRO A 175 14.83 3.00 1.08
N SER A 176 15.40 4.19 1.31
CA SER A 176 15.17 4.92 2.56
C SER A 176 13.82 5.65 2.52
N GLY A 177 13.21 5.94 3.68
CA GLY A 177 12.01 6.77 3.74
C GLY A 177 12.22 8.16 3.11
N LYS A 178 13.45 8.71 3.20
CA LYS A 178 13.81 9.97 2.51
C LYS A 178 13.74 9.82 0.98
N THR A 179 14.13 8.68 0.45
CA THR A 179 14.03 8.40 -1.00
C THR A 179 12.57 8.32 -1.43
N VAL A 180 11.75 7.54 -0.70
CA VAL A 180 10.30 7.43 -0.96
C VAL A 180 9.65 8.81 -0.96
N ARG A 181 9.91 9.62 0.07
CA ARG A 181 9.38 10.98 0.16
C ARG A 181 9.73 11.82 -1.08
N LYS A 182 11.00 11.83 -1.51
CA LYS A 182 11.44 12.59 -2.67
C LYS A 182 10.75 12.17 -3.96
N LEU A 183 10.49 10.87 -4.14
CA LEU A 183 9.77 10.38 -5.31
C LEU A 183 8.32 10.89 -5.34
N PHE A 184 7.62 10.88 -4.22
CA PHE A 184 6.27 11.45 -4.14
C PHE A 184 6.28 12.97 -4.32
N GLU A 185 7.22 13.69 -3.71
CA GLU A 185 7.36 15.14 -3.87
C GLU A 185 7.62 15.54 -5.34
N ALA A 186 8.43 14.75 -6.08
CA ALA A 186 8.68 14.96 -7.50
C ALA A 186 7.41 14.81 -8.37
N GLU A 187 6.47 13.98 -7.94
CA GLU A 187 5.17 13.75 -8.60
C GLU A 187 4.06 14.70 -8.11
N GLY A 188 4.44 15.80 -7.43
CA GLY A 188 3.51 16.86 -7.02
C GLY A 188 2.69 16.51 -5.79
N PHE A 189 3.26 15.78 -4.85
CA PHE A 189 2.67 15.54 -3.55
C PHE A 189 3.37 16.36 -2.46
N GLU A 190 2.62 16.85 -1.50
CA GLU A 190 3.11 17.41 -0.25
C GLU A 190 3.22 16.31 0.80
N THR A 191 4.32 16.25 1.54
CA THR A 191 4.48 15.33 2.67
C THR A 191 3.84 15.91 3.93
N LEU A 192 2.70 15.37 4.35
CA LEU A 192 2.03 15.80 5.59
C LEU A 192 2.59 15.12 6.84
N ARG A 193 3.05 13.88 6.70
CA ARG A 193 3.68 13.08 7.75
C ARG A 193 4.62 12.06 7.15
N ASP A 194 5.74 11.83 7.81
CA ASP A 194 6.56 10.63 7.66
C ASP A 194 7.03 10.15 9.05
N SER A 195 7.04 8.85 9.28
CA SER A 195 7.45 8.28 10.55
C SER A 195 7.92 6.84 10.40
N TYR A 196 8.91 6.49 11.20
CA TYR A 196 9.33 5.11 11.44
C TYR A 196 8.64 4.62 12.71
N LEU A 197 8.31 3.34 12.80
CA LEU A 197 7.47 2.80 13.88
C LEU A 197 6.14 3.56 14.00
N PRO A 198 5.22 3.41 13.04
CA PRO A 198 3.95 4.14 13.00
C PRO A 198 3.07 3.91 14.25
N HIS A 199 3.41 2.92 15.07
CA HIS A 199 2.73 2.52 16.30
C HIS A 199 3.15 3.33 17.54
N PHE A 200 4.21 4.15 17.41
CA PHE A 200 4.71 4.99 18.50
C PHE A 200 4.48 6.48 18.20
N PRO A 201 4.45 7.35 19.24
CA PRO A 201 4.31 8.78 19.02
C PRO A 201 5.38 9.31 18.04
N ALA A 202 4.96 10.00 17.01
CA ALA A 202 5.83 10.47 15.92
C ALA A 202 7.00 11.35 16.43
N ALA A 203 6.81 12.06 17.55
CA ALA A 203 7.86 12.87 18.18
C ALA A 203 9.09 12.05 18.63
N LEU A 204 8.89 10.77 18.97
CA LEU A 204 9.97 9.88 19.43
C LEU A 204 10.67 9.16 18.27
N THR A 205 10.01 8.99 17.12
CA THR A 205 10.49 8.15 16.01
C THR A 205 10.94 8.95 14.80
N LYS A 206 10.59 10.23 14.72
CA LYS A 206 10.89 11.10 13.57
C LYS A 206 12.38 11.39 13.40
N LEU A 207 13.14 11.44 14.49
CA LEU A 207 14.55 11.86 14.47
C LEU A 207 15.55 10.72 14.24
N TRP A 208 15.13 9.47 14.48
CA TRP A 208 16.03 8.32 14.35
C TRP A 208 15.27 7.11 13.80
N PRO A 209 15.52 6.69 12.57
CA PRO A 209 14.95 5.46 12.05
C PRO A 209 15.59 4.25 12.74
N VAL A 210 14.90 3.72 13.72
CA VAL A 210 15.35 2.55 14.51
C VAL A 210 14.69 1.26 14.06
N HIS A 211 13.67 1.33 13.18
CA HIS A 211 12.93 0.19 12.68
C HIS A 211 12.62 0.37 11.17
N PRO A 212 12.60 -0.70 10.38
CA PRO A 212 12.30 -0.63 8.93
C PRO A 212 10.90 -0.11 8.59
N ALA A 213 9.89 -0.39 9.44
CA ALA A 213 8.51 0.02 9.14
C ALA A 213 8.39 1.54 9.00
N TYR A 214 7.98 1.97 7.82
CA TYR A 214 7.80 3.37 7.45
C TYR A 214 6.34 3.63 7.11
N LEU A 215 5.77 4.69 7.66
CA LEU A 215 4.44 5.19 7.32
C LEU A 215 4.56 6.64 6.89
N ALA A 216 4.06 6.95 5.71
CA ALA A 216 3.96 8.31 5.21
C ALA A 216 2.55 8.65 4.78
N VAL A 217 2.22 9.94 4.89
CA VAL A 217 0.98 10.54 4.43
C VAL A 217 1.36 11.63 3.45
N PHE A 218 0.91 11.48 2.23
CA PHE A 218 1.10 12.45 1.16
C PHE A 218 -0.24 13.04 0.76
N LYS A 219 -0.22 14.33 0.38
CA LYS A 219 -1.38 15.04 -0.15
C LYS A 219 -1.06 15.49 -1.57
N LYS A 220 -1.94 15.18 -2.53
CA LYS A 220 -1.80 15.67 -3.91
C LYS A 220 -2.03 17.17 -3.95
N SER A 221 -1.06 17.92 -4.52
CA SER A 221 -1.21 19.35 -4.71
C SER A 221 -2.40 19.67 -5.62
N ALA A 222 -3.19 20.68 -5.24
CA ALA A 222 -4.19 21.26 -6.12
C ALA A 222 -3.45 22.12 -7.14
N LEU A 223 -3.29 21.63 -8.38
CA LEU A 223 -2.83 22.41 -9.52
C LEU A 223 -4.01 22.98 -10.27
#